data_765084e953c81d4484559a21243bc153
#
_entry.id   765084e953c81d4484559a21243bc153
#
_cell.length_a   1.000
_cell.length_b   1.000
_cell.length_c   1.000
_cell.angle_alpha   90.00
_cell.angle_beta   90.00
_cell.angle_gamma   90.00
#
_symmetry.space_group_name_H-M   'P 1'
#
loop_
_entity.id
_entity.type
_entity.pdbx_description
1 polymer ?
#
loop_
_entity_poly.entity_id
_entity_poly.type
_entity_poly.pdbx_seq_one_letter_code
_entity_poly.pdbx_strand_id
1 'polypeptide(L)'
;KAGRLENRSGDLVDRAPRGPDGSGGRGITIGALTDLAKHRGVLGDPVVRQAMIRLHILGEVNRWNMLRAKAGAGRTGGEGNMAKLAMSELVRQSREVGNLVNGADGMLDRSDSSSGGIVQEMTLFSPAPSIYGGTDQVQRNIIGERVLGLAKEPGPAKGTPFQDLPQN
;
A
#
# COMPACT_ATOMS: atom_id res chain seq x y z
N LYS A 1 7.66 25.81 9.24
CA LYS A 1 8.97 26.40 9.60
C LYS A 1 9.76 26.58 8.31
N ALA A 2 10.26 27.80 8.02
CA ALA A 2 11.18 28.03 6.92
C ALA A 2 12.52 27.36 7.27
N GLY A 3 12.97 26.40 6.45
CA GLY A 3 14.27 25.76 6.62
C GLY A 3 15.40 26.66 6.13
N ARG A 4 16.59 26.48 6.68
CA ARG A 4 17.85 27.06 6.18
C ARG A 4 18.53 26.05 5.27
N LEU A 5 19.39 26.52 4.36
CA LEU A 5 20.15 25.65 3.44
C LEU A 5 21.01 24.61 4.16
N GLU A 6 21.42 24.89 5.41
CA GLU A 6 22.23 23.97 6.22
C GLU A 6 21.38 22.85 6.88
N ASN A 7 20.05 22.98 6.90
CA ASN A 7 19.19 21.95 7.48
C ASN A 7 19.08 20.75 6.54
N ARG A 8 19.26 19.57 7.08
CA ARG A 8 18.91 18.34 6.35
C ARG A 8 17.39 18.21 6.29
N SER A 9 16.86 17.70 5.21
CA SER A 9 15.41 17.49 5.04
C SER A 9 14.77 16.74 6.21
N GLY A 10 15.50 15.80 6.85
CA GLY A 10 15.07 15.08 8.02
C GLY A 10 14.92 15.91 9.29
N ASP A 11 15.56 17.08 9.37
CA ASP A 11 15.49 17.97 10.54
C ASP A 11 14.24 18.87 10.51
N LEU A 12 13.61 18.95 9.34
CA LEU A 12 12.44 19.81 9.08
C LEU A 12 11.11 19.04 9.18
N VAL A 13 11.17 17.70 9.22
CA VAL A 13 10.00 16.84 9.30
C VAL A 13 9.86 16.34 10.73
N ASP A 14 8.79 16.77 11.41
CA ASP A 14 8.37 16.14 12.65
C ASP A 14 8.01 14.68 12.33
N ARG A 15 8.90 13.76 12.67
CA ARG A 15 8.63 12.33 12.50
C ARG A 15 7.53 11.95 13.48
N ALA A 16 6.38 11.57 12.95
CA ALA A 16 5.37 10.91 13.76
C ALA A 16 6.03 9.73 14.51
N PRO A 17 5.74 9.53 15.81
CA PRO A 17 6.27 8.42 16.56
C PRO A 17 5.94 7.11 15.82
N ARG A 18 6.95 6.25 15.64
CA ARG A 18 6.74 4.91 15.11
C ARG A 18 5.82 4.18 16.08
N GLY A 19 4.77 3.54 15.56
CA GLY A 19 3.92 2.67 16.36
C GLY A 19 4.74 1.58 17.05
N PRO A 20 4.24 1.00 18.16
CA PRO A 20 4.94 0.00 18.96
C PRO A 20 5.31 -1.28 18.17
N ASP A 21 4.76 -1.49 16.99
CA ASP A 21 5.03 -2.60 16.07
C ASP A 21 6.18 -2.33 15.07
N GLY A 22 6.86 -1.19 15.20
CA GLY A 22 7.94 -0.80 14.28
C GLY A 22 7.45 -0.48 12.86
N SER A 23 6.15 -0.54 12.61
CA SER A 23 5.54 -0.12 11.35
C SER A 23 5.62 1.40 11.24
N GLY A 24 6.74 1.89 10.75
CA GLY A 24 6.84 3.26 10.23
C GLY A 24 6.01 3.42 8.94
N GLY A 25 5.09 2.50 8.70
CA GLY A 25 4.21 2.46 7.55
C GLY A 25 3.01 3.38 7.76
N ARG A 26 2.81 4.29 6.83
CA ARG A 26 1.65 5.18 6.73
C ARG A 26 0.37 4.40 6.35
N GLY A 27 0.17 3.22 6.93
CA GLY A 27 -1.00 2.37 6.68
C GLY A 27 -1.88 2.29 7.93
N ILE A 28 -3.17 2.49 7.76
CA ILE A 28 -4.16 2.23 8.81
C ILE A 28 -4.35 0.72 8.90
N THR A 29 -4.29 0.18 10.12
CA THR A 29 -4.63 -1.22 10.37
C THR A 29 -6.15 -1.45 10.29
N ILE A 30 -6.56 -2.69 10.01
CA ILE A 30 -7.98 -3.08 10.04
C ILE A 30 -8.58 -2.79 11.41
N GLY A 31 -7.81 -2.99 12.49
CA GLY A 31 -8.23 -2.65 13.86
C GLY A 31 -8.58 -1.17 14.01
N ALA A 32 -7.68 -0.27 13.56
CA ALA A 32 -7.92 1.17 13.63
C ALA A 32 -9.14 1.59 12.79
N LEU A 33 -9.36 1.00 11.62
CA LEU A 33 -10.56 1.23 10.81
C LEU A 33 -11.83 0.72 11.51
N THR A 34 -11.73 -0.41 12.22
CA THR A 34 -12.84 -0.93 13.01
C THR A 34 -13.21 0.00 14.15
N ASP A 35 -12.21 0.52 14.86
CA ASP A 35 -12.43 1.45 15.96
C ASP A 35 -12.97 2.80 15.46
N LEU A 36 -12.49 3.28 14.32
CA LEU A 36 -13.07 4.45 13.65
C LEU A 36 -14.55 4.21 13.27
N ALA A 37 -14.89 3.05 12.70
CA ALA A 37 -16.26 2.69 12.33
C ALA A 37 -17.19 2.59 13.54
N LYS A 38 -16.70 2.08 14.67
CA LYS A 38 -17.42 2.09 15.96
C LYS A 38 -17.66 3.52 16.45
N HIS A 39 -16.60 4.33 16.46
CA HIS A 39 -16.68 5.72 16.91
C HIS A 39 -17.67 6.52 16.06
N ARG A 40 -17.70 6.30 14.77
CA ARG A 40 -18.63 6.91 13.82
C ARG A 40 -20.05 6.35 13.86
N GLY A 41 -20.28 5.27 14.58
CA GLY A 41 -21.58 4.59 14.66
C GLY A 41 -22.03 3.88 13.38
N VAL A 42 -21.10 3.67 12.41
CA VAL A 42 -21.43 3.08 11.09
C VAL A 42 -21.09 1.60 10.98
N LEU A 43 -20.61 0.96 12.04
CA LEU A 43 -20.23 -0.46 12.02
C LEU A 43 -21.42 -1.38 11.71
N GLY A 44 -22.65 -0.97 12.00
CA GLY A 44 -23.87 -1.69 11.66
C GLY A 44 -24.32 -1.57 10.21
N ASP A 45 -23.78 -0.60 9.46
CA ASP A 45 -24.11 -0.40 8.05
C ASP A 45 -23.64 -1.62 7.21
N PRO A 46 -24.54 -2.25 6.43
CA PRO A 46 -24.16 -3.44 5.66
C PRO A 46 -23.11 -3.16 4.59
N VAL A 47 -23.07 -1.98 4.01
CA VAL A 47 -22.08 -1.60 3.00
C VAL A 47 -20.71 -1.48 3.64
N VAL A 48 -20.61 -0.78 4.78
CA VAL A 48 -19.38 -0.64 5.57
C VAL A 48 -18.88 -2.01 6.01
N ARG A 49 -19.77 -2.86 6.55
CA ARG A 49 -19.43 -4.21 6.99
C ARG A 49 -18.86 -5.07 5.87
N GLN A 50 -19.50 -5.06 4.69
CA GLN A 50 -19.03 -5.81 3.53
C GLN A 50 -17.65 -5.33 3.06
N ALA A 51 -17.43 -4.02 3.02
CA ALA A 51 -16.15 -3.44 2.64
C ALA A 51 -15.05 -3.83 3.64
N MET A 52 -15.33 -3.76 4.95
CA MET A 52 -14.40 -4.16 6.01
C MET A 52 -14.08 -5.66 5.98
N ILE A 53 -15.08 -6.51 5.72
CA ILE A 53 -14.85 -7.96 5.61
C ILE A 53 -13.97 -8.29 4.40
N ARG A 54 -14.18 -7.65 3.25
CA ARG A 54 -13.30 -7.81 2.07
C ARG A 54 -11.86 -7.43 2.39
N LEU A 55 -11.65 -6.31 3.07
CA LEU A 55 -10.32 -5.88 3.51
C LEU A 55 -9.70 -6.89 4.50
N HIS A 56 -10.49 -7.41 5.44
CA HIS A 56 -10.04 -8.44 6.37
C HIS A 56 -9.61 -9.72 5.66
N ILE A 57 -10.42 -10.22 4.72
CA ILE A 57 -10.10 -11.41 3.92
C ILE A 57 -8.79 -11.21 3.17
N LEU A 58 -8.62 -10.07 2.51
CA LEU A 58 -7.37 -9.74 1.79
C LEU A 58 -6.16 -9.74 2.73
N GLY A 59 -6.32 -9.15 3.92
CA GLY A 59 -5.29 -9.14 4.96
C GLY A 59 -4.91 -10.55 5.43
N GLU A 60 -5.89 -11.41 5.70
CA GLU A 60 -5.66 -12.79 6.13
C GLU A 60 -5.02 -13.65 5.04
N VAL A 61 -5.48 -13.52 3.79
CA VAL A 61 -4.86 -14.21 2.65
C VAL A 61 -3.39 -13.80 2.51
N ASN A 62 -3.10 -12.49 2.60
CA ASN A 62 -1.73 -12.01 2.54
C ASN A 62 -0.89 -12.55 3.72
N ARG A 63 -1.43 -12.56 4.93
CA ARG A 63 -0.79 -13.13 6.11
C ARG A 63 -0.42 -14.61 5.90
N TRP A 64 -1.32 -15.40 5.37
CA TRP A 64 -1.08 -16.82 5.09
C TRP A 64 -0.03 -17.01 3.98
N ASN A 65 -0.04 -16.20 2.95
CA ASN A 65 0.98 -16.23 1.91
C ASN A 65 2.37 -15.90 2.47
N MET A 66 2.47 -14.92 3.37
CA MET A 66 3.72 -14.60 4.07
C MET A 66 4.20 -15.74 4.97
N LEU A 67 3.30 -16.43 5.68
CA LEU A 67 3.64 -17.61 6.49
C LEU A 67 4.14 -18.75 5.60
N ARG A 68 3.50 -19.02 4.45
CA ARG A 68 3.98 -20.01 3.47
C ARG A 68 5.37 -19.67 2.96
N ALA A 69 5.59 -18.42 2.57
CA ALA A 69 6.89 -17.96 2.10
C ALA A 69 7.98 -18.16 3.17
N LYS A 70 7.67 -17.81 4.44
CA LYS A 70 8.58 -18.00 5.59
C LYS A 70 8.87 -19.48 5.86
N ALA A 71 7.88 -20.35 5.74
CA ALA A 71 8.06 -21.79 5.92
C ALA A 71 8.90 -22.45 4.81
N GLY A 72 9.17 -21.73 3.73
CA GLY A 72 9.97 -22.24 2.61
C GLY A 72 9.24 -23.28 1.75
N ALA A 73 7.97 -23.57 2.04
CA ALA A 73 7.16 -24.52 1.27
C ALA A 73 6.79 -23.91 -0.10
N GLY A 74 7.17 -24.58 -1.17
CA GLY A 74 6.79 -24.18 -2.54
C GLY A 74 7.41 -22.84 -2.98
N ARG A 75 8.69 -22.65 -2.75
CA ARG A 75 9.42 -21.47 -3.24
C ARG A 75 9.39 -21.44 -4.76
N THR A 76 8.66 -20.48 -5.30
CA THR A 76 8.56 -20.24 -6.74
C THR A 76 9.46 -19.09 -7.20
N GLY A 77 10.05 -18.34 -6.26
CA GLY A 77 10.84 -17.15 -6.55
C GLY A 77 9.99 -15.89 -6.78
N GLY A 78 8.66 -15.99 -6.68
CA GLY A 78 7.72 -14.88 -6.84
C GLY A 78 7.09 -14.38 -5.55
N GLU A 79 7.46 -14.93 -4.40
CA GLU A 79 6.81 -14.63 -3.11
C GLU A 79 6.90 -13.14 -2.74
N GLY A 80 8.07 -12.53 -2.94
CA GLY A 80 8.27 -11.09 -2.71
C GLY A 80 7.42 -10.21 -3.64
N ASN A 81 7.28 -10.63 -4.88
CA ASN A 81 6.47 -9.92 -5.89
C ASN A 81 4.97 -10.01 -5.54
N MET A 82 4.50 -11.19 -5.13
CA MET A 82 3.12 -11.37 -4.65
C MET A 82 2.83 -10.56 -3.40
N ALA A 83 3.75 -10.56 -2.43
CA ALA A 83 3.62 -9.76 -1.22
C ALA A 83 3.55 -8.26 -1.51
N LYS A 84 4.34 -7.78 -2.46
CA LYS A 84 4.33 -6.38 -2.91
C LYS A 84 2.99 -6.01 -3.57
N LEU A 85 2.47 -6.84 -4.46
CA LEU A 85 1.15 -6.63 -5.07
C LEU A 85 0.03 -6.64 -4.02
N ALA A 86 0.08 -7.58 -3.07
CA ALA A 86 -0.88 -7.66 -1.97
C ALA A 86 -0.83 -6.40 -1.08
N MET A 87 0.36 -5.85 -0.82
CA MET A 87 0.50 -4.60 -0.07
C MET A 87 -0.12 -3.42 -0.82
N SER A 88 0.13 -3.29 -2.13
CA SER A 88 -0.50 -2.25 -2.96
C SER A 88 -2.03 -2.32 -2.90
N GLU A 89 -2.59 -3.52 -2.98
CA GLU A 89 -4.03 -3.74 -2.92
C GLU A 89 -4.59 -3.46 -1.52
N LEU A 90 -3.92 -3.93 -0.47
CA LEU A 90 -4.32 -3.65 0.92
C LEU A 90 -4.40 -2.15 1.20
N VAL A 91 -3.43 -1.36 0.74
CA VAL A 91 -3.43 0.08 0.96
C VAL A 91 -4.56 0.75 0.16
N ARG A 92 -4.83 0.32 -1.07
CA ARG A 92 -5.96 0.82 -1.86
C ARG A 92 -7.31 0.52 -1.19
N GLN A 93 -7.51 -0.73 -0.77
CA GLN A 93 -8.74 -1.15 -0.08
C GLN A 93 -8.90 -0.44 1.28
N SER A 94 -7.80 -0.25 2.02
CA SER A 94 -7.84 0.51 3.28
C SER A 94 -8.26 1.96 3.06
N ARG A 95 -7.77 2.60 1.99
CA ARG A 95 -8.22 3.94 1.58
C ARG A 95 -9.73 3.98 1.32
N GLU A 96 -10.23 3.02 0.53
CA GLU A 96 -11.65 2.98 0.16
C GLU A 96 -12.53 2.78 1.40
N VAL A 97 -12.16 1.83 2.26
CA VAL A 97 -12.85 1.58 3.52
C VAL A 97 -12.76 2.79 4.45
N GLY A 98 -11.57 3.40 4.58
CA GLY A 98 -11.37 4.58 5.41
C GLY A 98 -12.24 5.76 4.99
N ASN A 99 -12.30 6.05 3.68
CA ASN A 99 -13.15 7.12 3.16
C ASN A 99 -14.65 6.78 3.32
N LEU A 100 -15.04 5.53 3.10
CA LEU A 100 -16.42 5.08 3.32
C LEU A 100 -16.86 5.28 4.78
N VAL A 101 -16.00 4.90 5.73
CA VAL A 101 -16.25 5.05 7.17
C VAL A 101 -16.26 6.52 7.59
N ASN A 102 -15.32 7.30 7.06
CA ASN A 102 -15.15 8.71 7.42
C ASN A 102 -16.23 9.61 6.78
N GLY A 103 -16.76 9.22 5.62
CA GLY A 103 -17.78 9.99 4.90
C GLY A 103 -17.31 11.42 4.59
N ALA A 104 -18.18 12.41 4.75
CA ALA A 104 -17.87 13.81 4.49
C ALA A 104 -16.73 14.38 5.36
N ASP A 105 -16.48 13.79 6.53
CA ASP A 105 -15.37 14.16 7.42
C ASP A 105 -13.99 13.96 6.78
N GLY A 106 -13.92 13.06 5.78
CA GLY A 106 -12.71 12.84 4.98
C GLY A 106 -12.26 14.04 4.14
N MET A 107 -13.12 15.05 3.97
CA MET A 107 -12.81 16.29 3.26
C MET A 107 -12.23 17.37 4.17
N LEU A 108 -12.25 17.17 5.50
CA LEU A 108 -11.77 18.13 6.47
C LEU A 108 -10.25 18.03 6.66
N ASP A 109 -9.63 19.15 7.07
CA ASP A 109 -8.22 19.13 7.46
C ASP A 109 -8.02 18.39 8.80
N ARG A 110 -6.77 18.09 9.12
CA ARG A 110 -6.37 17.30 10.30
C ARG A 110 -7.00 17.77 11.61
N SER A 111 -6.99 19.10 11.84
CA SER A 111 -7.50 19.72 13.06
C SER A 111 -9.00 19.57 13.22
N ASP A 112 -9.72 19.48 12.12
CA ASP A 112 -11.18 19.52 12.07
C ASP A 112 -11.79 18.11 11.82
N SER A 113 -10.94 17.15 11.42
CA SER A 113 -11.37 15.78 11.19
C SER A 113 -11.41 14.95 12.47
N SER A 114 -12.49 14.23 12.69
CA SER A 114 -12.63 13.29 13.82
C SER A 114 -11.63 12.13 13.79
N SER A 115 -11.05 11.84 12.61
CA SER A 115 -9.98 10.86 12.43
C SER A 115 -8.57 11.42 12.65
N GLY A 116 -8.44 12.70 13.04
CA GLY A 116 -7.14 13.37 13.17
C GLY A 116 -6.33 13.42 11.88
N GLY A 117 -6.98 13.29 10.72
CA GLY A 117 -6.34 13.34 9.40
C GLY A 117 -5.71 12.02 8.93
N ILE A 118 -5.81 10.94 9.71
CA ILE A 118 -5.15 9.67 9.34
C ILE A 118 -5.74 9.06 8.06
N VAL A 119 -7.04 9.21 7.83
CA VAL A 119 -7.71 8.74 6.59
C VAL A 119 -7.26 9.56 5.39
N GLN A 120 -7.15 10.88 5.55
CA GLN A 120 -6.67 11.79 4.52
C GLN A 120 -5.23 11.49 4.12
N GLU A 121 -4.33 11.31 5.11
CA GLU A 121 -2.93 10.92 4.85
C GLU A 121 -2.84 9.59 4.11
N MET A 122 -3.59 8.59 4.54
CA MET A 122 -3.65 7.30 3.88
C MET A 122 -4.17 7.43 2.45
N THR A 123 -5.18 8.27 2.23
CA THR A 123 -5.76 8.52 0.91
C THR A 123 -4.72 9.09 -0.05
N LEU A 124 -3.98 10.10 0.39
CA LEU A 124 -2.93 10.72 -0.40
C LEU A 124 -1.73 9.78 -0.63
N PHE A 125 -1.39 8.96 0.35
CA PHE A 125 -0.29 8.00 0.26
C PHE A 125 -0.64 6.76 -0.58
N SER A 126 -1.90 6.39 -0.69
CA SER A 126 -2.34 5.10 -1.24
C SER A 126 -1.86 4.76 -2.66
N PRO A 127 -1.56 5.70 -3.58
CA PRO A 127 -0.97 5.38 -4.88
C PRO A 127 0.50 4.97 -4.81
N ALA A 128 1.23 5.42 -3.79
CA ALA A 128 2.68 5.25 -3.70
C ALA A 128 3.13 3.78 -3.71
N PRO A 129 2.49 2.83 -2.98
CA PRO A 129 2.87 1.42 -3.03
C PRO A 129 2.76 0.80 -4.43
N SER A 130 1.87 1.27 -5.27
CA SER A 130 1.73 0.79 -6.66
C SER A 130 2.84 1.29 -7.58
N ILE A 131 3.67 2.24 -7.12
CA ILE A 131 4.70 2.91 -7.91
C ILE A 131 6.10 2.53 -7.43
N TYR A 132 6.40 2.74 -6.14
CA TYR A 132 7.74 2.48 -5.60
C TYR A 132 8.02 0.98 -5.44
N GLY A 133 9.31 0.62 -5.37
CA GLY A 133 9.74 -0.78 -5.26
C GLY A 133 9.39 -1.63 -6.49
N GLY A 134 9.28 -1.00 -7.64
CA GLY A 134 8.78 -1.56 -8.90
C GLY A 134 7.26 -1.47 -8.99
N THR A 135 6.76 -0.96 -10.10
CA THR A 135 5.31 -0.80 -10.31
C THR A 135 4.56 -2.13 -10.26
N ASP A 136 3.27 -2.09 -10.02
CA ASP A 136 2.44 -3.30 -10.01
C ASP A 136 2.53 -4.08 -11.33
N GLN A 137 2.71 -3.37 -12.47
CA GLN A 137 2.92 -3.97 -13.78
C GLN A 137 4.26 -4.72 -13.85
N VAL A 138 5.34 -4.07 -13.40
CA VAL A 138 6.66 -4.71 -13.33
C VAL A 138 6.63 -5.95 -12.45
N GLN A 139 5.94 -5.90 -11.32
CA GLN A 139 5.79 -7.07 -10.44
C GLN A 139 5.05 -8.23 -11.13
N ARG A 140 3.99 -7.92 -11.90
CA ARG A 140 3.25 -8.94 -12.68
C ARG A 140 4.11 -9.52 -13.78
N ASN A 141 4.90 -8.69 -14.50
CA ASN A 141 5.83 -9.18 -15.52
C ASN A 141 6.87 -10.13 -14.91
N ILE A 142 7.45 -9.77 -13.76
CA ILE A 142 8.41 -10.65 -13.08
C ILE A 142 7.77 -12.00 -12.70
N ILE A 143 6.55 -12.00 -12.20
CA ILE A 143 5.81 -13.24 -11.89
C ILE A 143 5.56 -14.02 -13.18
N GLY A 144 5.07 -13.38 -14.23
CA GLY A 144 4.82 -14.00 -15.51
C GLY A 144 6.06 -14.70 -16.09
N GLU A 145 7.17 -13.98 -16.15
CA GLU A 145 8.41 -14.47 -16.72
C GLU A 145 9.10 -15.54 -15.86
N ARG A 146 9.23 -15.29 -14.54
CA ARG A 146 10.09 -16.12 -13.68
C ARG A 146 9.34 -17.27 -13.01
N VAL A 147 8.04 -17.11 -12.74
CA VAL A 147 7.24 -18.11 -12.04
C VAL A 147 6.42 -18.93 -13.02
N LEU A 148 5.77 -18.27 -13.98
CA LEU A 148 4.91 -18.92 -14.97
C LEU A 148 5.65 -19.33 -16.25
N GLY A 149 6.92 -18.93 -16.43
CA GLY A 149 7.71 -19.25 -17.60
C GLY A 149 7.22 -18.60 -18.91
N LEU A 150 6.48 -17.51 -18.81
CA LEU A 150 6.02 -16.78 -20.00
C LEU A 150 7.20 -16.14 -20.74
N ALA A 151 7.05 -15.98 -22.04
CA ALA A 151 8.04 -15.29 -22.85
C ALA A 151 8.22 -13.84 -22.37
N LYS A 152 9.47 -13.40 -22.39
CA LYS A 152 9.77 -11.98 -22.13
C LYS A 152 9.22 -11.12 -23.25
N GLU A 153 8.86 -9.89 -22.88
CA GLU A 153 8.51 -8.88 -23.86
C GLU A 153 9.68 -8.67 -24.84
N PRO A 154 9.43 -8.65 -26.17
CA PRO A 154 10.46 -8.34 -27.14
C PRO A 154 11.08 -6.98 -26.86
N GLY A 155 12.39 -6.92 -26.83
CA GLY A 155 13.14 -5.69 -26.57
C GLY A 155 14.51 -5.72 -27.24
N PRO A 156 15.20 -4.60 -27.29
CA PRO A 156 16.53 -4.52 -27.85
C PRO A 156 17.50 -5.45 -27.12
N ALA A 157 18.55 -5.87 -27.82
CA ALA A 157 19.59 -6.72 -27.26
C ALA A 157 20.23 -6.05 -26.04
N LYS A 158 20.59 -6.85 -25.03
CA LYS A 158 21.24 -6.34 -23.83
C LYS A 158 22.55 -5.65 -24.20
N GLY A 159 22.69 -4.40 -23.80
CA GLY A 159 23.88 -3.58 -24.10
C GLY A 159 23.75 -2.72 -25.36
N THR A 160 22.61 -2.71 -26.04
CA THR A 160 22.34 -1.79 -27.14
C THR A 160 22.48 -0.34 -26.62
N PRO A 161 23.32 0.51 -27.25
CA PRO A 161 23.45 1.91 -26.88
C PRO A 161 22.09 2.63 -26.95
N PHE A 162 21.87 3.61 -26.09
CA PHE A 162 20.61 4.35 -26.05
C PHE A 162 20.21 4.99 -27.37
N GLN A 163 21.21 5.51 -28.12
CA GLN A 163 21.00 6.12 -29.44
C GLN A 163 20.48 5.13 -30.51
N ASP A 164 20.72 3.84 -30.29
CA ASP A 164 20.35 2.78 -31.24
C ASP A 164 19.04 2.07 -30.84
N LEU A 165 18.38 2.55 -29.77
CA LEU A 165 17.09 2.05 -29.36
C LEU A 165 15.98 2.48 -30.32
N PRO A 166 14.98 1.60 -30.61
CA PRO A 166 13.82 1.99 -31.40
C PRO A 166 13.16 3.22 -30.78
N GLN A 167 12.92 4.24 -31.59
CA GLN A 167 12.12 5.40 -31.20
C GLN A 167 10.66 5.09 -31.53
N ASN A 168 9.75 5.24 -30.53
CA ASN A 168 8.32 5.10 -30.71
C ASN A 168 7.76 6.35 -31.39
#